data_30e3326f2955d2a062de59bc32d70482
#
_entry.id   30e3326f2955d2a062de59bc32d70482
#
_cell.length_a   1.000
_cell.length_b   1.000
_cell.length_c   1.000
_cell.angle_alpha   90.00
_cell.angle_beta   90.00
_cell.angle_gamma   90.00
#
_symmetry.space_group_name_H-M   'P 1'
#
loop_
_entity.id
_entity.type
_entity.pdbx_description
1 polymer ?
#
loop_
_entity_poly.entity_id
_entity_poly.type
_entity_poly.pdbx_seq_one_letter_code
_entity_poly.pdbx_strand_id
1 'polypeptide(L)'
;AWEKRRGVLLLCVVVAAIKVALDLAQLYVTPEILTRVEQGVPVGELLTTIGFFTAALLLLQGAAAYCDAIRMPGEVDVRCAIIRMISRKSGETSYPNVHDSKILKLEEQAQRATSGNDDAAEHIWRTLTELLANLGGFAVYLLLFSRLSCFLILLVVLTAAADFFVSHYISEWEYRHRDEREQYDKELHYFLTQPRQIQLAKDIRVFGLAPWLRELREKSMKALSAFIARRERTYLWANVADVALTLLRNGIAYAYLIRQTLVHGWPASTFLLYFTAVSGAASWVTGILTQCSQLHKESIDLSKIQEYLNIPEPFRFEGGVQPPAADGYELRLENVSFHYPGTERDILRHIDLTIHPGEKLAVVGLNGAGKTTMVMLLCGFYDPTEGRVLLNGQDIREFDRSAYYRLFSAVFQGFSI
;
A
#
# COMPACT_ATOMS: atom_id res chain seq x y z
N ALA A 1 -7.45 13.99 -1.35
CA ALA A 1 -8.65 13.32 -0.82
C ALA A 1 -9.63 14.30 -0.15
N TRP A 2 -9.16 15.11 0.79
CA TRP A 2 -10.00 16.07 1.53
C TRP A 2 -10.79 17.03 0.65
N GLU A 3 -10.19 17.55 -0.40
CA GLU A 3 -10.85 18.50 -1.32
C GLU A 3 -11.89 17.85 -2.23
N LYS A 4 -11.69 16.57 -2.60
CA LYS A 4 -12.56 15.88 -3.56
C LYS A 4 -13.71 15.08 -2.95
N ARG A 5 -13.53 14.49 -1.75
CA ARG A 5 -14.50 13.56 -1.15
C ARG A 5 -14.53 13.61 0.38
N ARG A 6 -14.89 14.77 0.96
CA ARG A 6 -15.12 14.90 2.42
C ARG A 6 -16.11 13.88 2.97
N GLY A 7 -17.05 13.42 2.14
CA GLY A 7 -18.06 12.43 2.51
C GLY A 7 -17.49 11.09 2.93
N VAL A 8 -16.33 10.65 2.39
CA VAL A 8 -15.72 9.36 2.76
C VAL A 8 -15.31 9.34 4.23
N LEU A 9 -14.65 10.40 4.73
CA LEU A 9 -14.27 10.50 6.15
C LEU A 9 -15.49 10.51 7.09
N LEU A 10 -16.54 11.24 6.70
CA LEU A 10 -17.77 11.27 7.49
C LEU A 10 -18.43 9.88 7.53
N LEU A 11 -18.45 9.16 6.41
CA LEU A 11 -18.96 7.80 6.34
C LEU A 11 -18.12 6.84 7.20
N CYS A 12 -16.80 6.97 7.25
CA CYS A 12 -15.95 6.18 8.15
C CYS A 12 -16.37 6.35 9.63
N VAL A 13 -16.62 7.60 10.06
CA VAL A 13 -17.09 7.87 11.42
C VAL A 13 -18.48 7.29 11.68
N VAL A 14 -19.40 7.44 10.72
CA VAL A 14 -20.76 6.88 10.85
C VAL A 14 -20.74 5.37 10.92
N VAL A 15 -20.00 4.71 10.05
CA VAL A 15 -19.85 3.24 10.07
C VAL A 15 -19.22 2.77 11.36
N ALA A 16 -18.18 3.46 11.86
CA ALA A 16 -17.56 3.15 13.15
C ALA A 16 -18.58 3.26 14.30
N ALA A 17 -19.38 4.31 14.33
CA ALA A 17 -20.43 4.47 15.34
C ALA A 17 -21.50 3.37 15.27
N ILE A 18 -21.92 2.98 14.05
CA ILE A 18 -22.88 1.88 13.84
C ILE A 18 -22.28 0.55 14.32
N LYS A 19 -20.99 0.27 14.05
CA LYS A 19 -20.31 -0.95 14.54
C LYS A 19 -20.29 -1.00 16.06
N VAL A 20 -19.97 0.10 16.72
CA VAL A 20 -20.01 0.17 18.21
C VAL A 20 -21.42 -0.04 18.73
N ALA A 21 -22.44 0.57 18.10
CA ALA A 21 -23.83 0.39 18.50
C ALA A 21 -24.31 -1.07 18.30
N LEU A 22 -23.86 -1.73 17.23
CA LEU A 22 -24.15 -3.11 16.92
C LEU A 22 -23.56 -4.07 17.95
N ASP A 23 -22.30 -3.86 18.32
CA ASP A 23 -21.63 -4.64 19.38
C ASP A 23 -22.31 -4.46 20.74
N LEU A 24 -22.69 -3.22 21.08
CA LEU A 24 -23.44 -2.96 22.32
C LEU A 24 -24.79 -3.66 22.32
N ALA A 25 -25.53 -3.58 21.22
CA ALA A 25 -26.81 -4.28 21.11
C ALA A 25 -26.61 -5.79 21.31
N GLN A 26 -25.59 -6.39 20.69
CA GLN A 26 -25.26 -7.81 20.88
C GLN A 26 -24.87 -8.15 22.31
N LEU A 27 -24.08 -7.28 22.97
CA LEU A 27 -23.66 -7.47 24.35
C LEU A 27 -24.85 -7.51 25.32
N TYR A 28 -25.88 -6.67 25.08
CA TYR A 28 -27.01 -6.53 25.97
C TYR A 28 -28.17 -7.51 25.69
N VAL A 29 -28.27 -8.13 24.50
CA VAL A 29 -29.36 -9.05 24.13
C VAL A 29 -29.54 -10.17 25.15
N THR A 30 -28.49 -10.94 25.40
CA THR A 30 -28.57 -12.14 26.27
C THR A 30 -28.82 -11.80 27.74
N PRO A 31 -28.10 -10.82 28.35
CA PRO A 31 -28.38 -10.39 29.70
C PRO A 31 -29.80 -9.85 29.92
N GLU A 32 -30.32 -9.06 28.97
CA GLU A 32 -31.68 -8.50 29.07
C GLU A 32 -32.77 -9.59 28.99
N ILE A 33 -32.61 -10.55 28.08
CA ILE A 33 -33.51 -11.71 27.97
C ILE A 33 -33.49 -12.50 29.28
N LEU A 34 -32.29 -12.76 29.84
CA LEU A 34 -32.14 -13.49 31.09
C LEU A 34 -32.77 -12.74 32.28
N THR A 35 -32.58 -11.42 32.35
CA THR A 35 -33.23 -10.58 33.39
C THR A 35 -34.75 -10.74 33.37
N ARG A 36 -35.36 -10.72 32.16
CA ARG A 36 -36.81 -10.88 32.00
C ARG A 36 -37.30 -12.29 32.39
N VAL A 37 -36.50 -13.30 32.05
CA VAL A 37 -36.78 -14.69 32.49
C VAL A 37 -36.68 -14.82 34.00
N GLU A 38 -35.67 -14.24 34.66
CA GLU A 38 -35.52 -14.23 36.12
C GLU A 38 -36.68 -13.51 36.81
N GLN A 39 -37.25 -12.47 36.22
CA GLN A 39 -38.41 -11.73 36.70
C GLN A 39 -39.74 -12.45 36.48
N GLY A 40 -39.76 -13.58 35.78
CA GLY A 40 -40.99 -14.35 35.51
C GLY A 40 -41.95 -13.64 34.56
N VAL A 41 -41.47 -12.83 33.66
CA VAL A 41 -42.27 -12.03 32.71
C VAL A 41 -43.05 -12.97 31.75
N PRO A 42 -44.29 -12.65 31.38
CA PRO A 42 -45.06 -13.44 30.43
C PRO A 42 -44.35 -13.67 29.11
N VAL A 43 -44.54 -14.88 28.49
CA VAL A 43 -43.89 -15.26 27.21
C VAL A 43 -44.11 -14.23 26.10
N GLY A 44 -45.29 -13.56 26.07
CA GLY A 44 -45.60 -12.50 25.07
C GLY A 44 -44.65 -11.31 25.16
N GLU A 45 -44.30 -10.85 26.38
CA GLU A 45 -43.36 -9.75 26.59
C GLU A 45 -41.92 -10.18 26.26
N LEU A 46 -41.56 -11.43 26.54
CA LEU A 46 -40.27 -11.98 26.17
C LEU A 46 -40.09 -12.00 24.64
N LEU A 47 -41.11 -12.45 23.91
CA LEU A 47 -41.11 -12.43 22.45
C LEU A 47 -41.02 -11.04 21.85
N THR A 48 -41.71 -10.05 22.45
CA THR A 48 -41.59 -8.64 22.02
C THR A 48 -40.19 -8.07 22.23
N THR A 49 -39.51 -8.45 23.32
CA THR A 49 -38.12 -8.04 23.59
C THR A 49 -37.17 -8.65 22.58
N ILE A 50 -37.28 -9.96 22.31
CA ILE A 50 -36.46 -10.62 21.30
C ILE A 50 -36.71 -9.99 19.92
N GLY A 51 -37.99 -9.74 19.58
CA GLY A 51 -38.38 -9.09 18.32
C GLY A 51 -37.74 -7.68 18.19
N PHE A 52 -37.76 -6.89 19.27
CA PHE A 52 -37.14 -5.57 19.31
C PHE A 52 -35.62 -5.61 19.05
N PHE A 53 -34.88 -6.46 19.78
CA PHE A 53 -33.46 -6.61 19.58
C PHE A 53 -33.11 -7.14 18.18
N THR A 54 -33.87 -8.12 17.70
CA THR A 54 -33.69 -8.66 16.34
C THR A 54 -33.90 -7.58 15.30
N ALA A 55 -34.97 -6.79 15.41
CA ALA A 55 -35.24 -5.67 14.51
C ALA A 55 -34.14 -4.60 14.59
N ALA A 56 -33.69 -4.24 15.80
CA ALA A 56 -32.60 -3.27 16.00
C ALA A 56 -31.29 -3.76 15.36
N LEU A 57 -30.90 -5.01 15.58
CA LEU A 57 -29.72 -5.61 14.97
C LEU A 57 -29.79 -5.64 13.44
N LEU A 58 -30.96 -6.03 12.87
CA LEU A 58 -31.16 -6.01 11.42
C LEU A 58 -31.08 -4.60 10.83
N LEU A 59 -31.67 -3.60 11.50
CA LEU A 59 -31.59 -2.20 11.06
C LEU A 59 -30.16 -1.65 11.12
N LEU A 60 -29.45 -1.90 12.21
CA LEU A 60 -28.06 -1.48 12.36
C LEU A 60 -27.16 -2.16 11.33
N GLN A 61 -27.33 -3.46 11.12
CA GLN A 61 -26.55 -4.22 10.14
C GLN A 61 -26.86 -3.78 8.71
N GLY A 62 -28.14 -3.54 8.40
CA GLY A 62 -28.55 -2.98 7.11
C GLY A 62 -28.00 -1.57 6.88
N ALA A 63 -28.01 -0.71 7.92
CA ALA A 63 -27.43 0.63 7.85
C ALA A 63 -25.91 0.58 7.64
N ALA A 64 -25.20 -0.33 8.34
CA ALA A 64 -23.77 -0.53 8.14
C ALA A 64 -23.45 -0.95 6.70
N ALA A 65 -24.14 -1.97 6.19
CA ALA A 65 -23.98 -2.47 4.82
C ALA A 65 -24.30 -1.39 3.77
N TYR A 66 -25.33 -0.60 4.00
CA TYR A 66 -25.69 0.52 3.11
C TYR A 66 -24.59 1.62 3.10
N CYS A 67 -24.11 2.00 4.27
CA CYS A 67 -23.01 2.99 4.38
C CYS A 67 -21.72 2.49 3.73
N ASP A 68 -21.37 1.20 3.92
CA ASP A 68 -20.19 0.59 3.27
C ASP A 68 -20.36 0.56 1.74
N ALA A 69 -21.55 0.24 1.22
CA ALA A 69 -21.82 0.25 -0.20
C ALA A 69 -21.70 1.67 -0.83
N ILE A 70 -22.08 2.73 -0.10
CA ILE A 70 -21.92 4.13 -0.55
C ILE A 70 -20.47 4.60 -0.42
N ARG A 71 -19.73 4.11 0.58
CA ARG A 71 -18.34 4.49 0.84
C ARG A 71 -17.39 3.99 -0.24
N MET A 72 -17.54 2.74 -0.68
CA MET A 72 -16.65 2.05 -1.63
C MET A 72 -16.40 2.85 -2.93
N PRO A 73 -17.39 3.37 -3.65
CA PRO A 73 -17.14 4.20 -4.84
C PRO A 73 -16.28 5.44 -4.56
N GLY A 74 -16.45 6.04 -3.38
CA GLY A 74 -15.65 7.19 -2.96
C GLY A 74 -14.16 6.84 -2.72
N GLU A 75 -13.89 5.68 -2.15
CA GLU A 75 -12.54 5.15 -1.94
C GLU A 75 -11.85 4.86 -3.27
N VAL A 76 -12.55 4.20 -4.18
CA VAL A 76 -12.07 3.92 -5.55
C VAL A 76 -11.79 5.22 -6.31
N ASP A 77 -12.65 6.23 -6.21
CA ASP A 77 -12.43 7.53 -6.86
C ASP A 77 -11.14 8.20 -6.38
N VAL A 78 -10.83 8.12 -5.07
CA VAL A 78 -9.58 8.66 -4.52
C VAL A 78 -8.38 7.88 -5.06
N ARG A 79 -8.43 6.54 -5.05
CA ARG A 79 -7.39 5.69 -5.64
C ARG A 79 -7.16 6.01 -7.11
N CYS A 80 -8.23 6.08 -7.91
CA CYS A 80 -8.15 6.43 -9.33
C CYS A 80 -7.57 7.84 -9.57
N ALA A 81 -7.82 8.79 -8.66
CA ALA A 81 -7.20 10.10 -8.76
C ALA A 81 -5.69 10.03 -8.51
N ILE A 82 -5.24 9.23 -7.55
CA ILE A 82 -3.81 8.99 -7.28
C ILE A 82 -3.15 8.29 -8.47
N ILE A 83 -3.77 7.22 -9.01
CA ILE A 83 -3.28 6.51 -10.20
C ILE A 83 -3.10 7.48 -11.37
N ARG A 84 -4.06 8.37 -11.62
CA ARG A 84 -3.94 9.40 -12.67
C ARG A 84 -2.75 10.33 -12.45
N MET A 85 -2.48 10.73 -11.19
CA MET A 85 -1.33 11.56 -10.88
C MET A 85 0.00 10.82 -11.14
N ILE A 86 0.09 9.55 -10.74
CA ILE A 86 1.26 8.70 -11.00
C ILE A 86 1.46 8.52 -12.51
N SER A 87 0.40 8.11 -13.24
CA SER A 87 0.48 7.87 -14.68
C SER A 87 0.83 9.13 -15.47
N ARG A 88 0.30 10.29 -15.03
CA ARG A 88 0.67 11.57 -15.62
C ARG A 88 2.14 11.87 -15.39
N LYS A 89 2.63 11.72 -14.15
CA LYS A 89 4.05 11.92 -13.82
C LYS A 89 4.95 10.98 -14.63
N SER A 90 4.60 9.68 -14.73
CA SER A 90 5.36 8.70 -15.55
C SER A 90 5.42 9.09 -17.02
N GLY A 91 4.32 9.60 -17.59
CA GLY A 91 4.25 9.97 -19.00
C GLY A 91 4.87 11.33 -19.35
N GLU A 92 4.94 12.24 -18.38
CA GLU A 92 5.38 13.63 -18.61
C GLU A 92 6.76 13.91 -17.99
N THR A 93 7.36 12.98 -17.25
CA THR A 93 8.66 13.18 -16.60
C THR A 93 9.80 13.31 -17.62
N SER A 94 10.86 13.99 -17.23
CA SER A 94 12.08 14.15 -18.02
C SER A 94 12.72 12.79 -18.36
N TYR A 95 13.20 12.65 -19.59
CA TYR A 95 13.76 11.39 -20.08
C TYR A 95 14.87 10.78 -19.21
N PRO A 96 15.79 11.56 -18.60
CA PRO A 96 16.77 11.03 -17.64
C PRO A 96 16.14 10.30 -16.46
N ASN A 97 14.99 10.75 -15.96
CA ASN A 97 14.27 10.13 -14.84
C ASN A 97 13.76 8.71 -15.18
N VAL A 98 13.41 8.46 -16.45
CA VAL A 98 12.96 7.15 -16.93
C VAL A 98 14.09 6.10 -16.95
N HIS A 99 15.35 6.53 -16.92
CA HIS A 99 16.53 5.64 -16.91
C HIS A 99 17.18 5.53 -15.51
N ASP A 100 16.75 6.32 -14.54
CA ASP A 100 17.27 6.23 -13.17
C ASP A 100 16.62 5.05 -12.43
N SER A 101 17.44 4.07 -12.08
CA SER A 101 16.99 2.86 -11.39
C SER A 101 16.34 3.14 -10.02
N LYS A 102 16.73 4.23 -9.34
CA LYS A 102 16.13 4.64 -8.06
C LYS A 102 14.73 5.19 -8.28
N ILE A 103 14.56 6.00 -9.33
CA ILE A 103 13.26 6.59 -9.70
C ILE A 103 12.31 5.50 -10.17
N LEU A 104 12.78 4.57 -11.04
CA LEU A 104 11.98 3.42 -11.47
C LEU A 104 11.53 2.54 -10.30
N LYS A 105 12.41 2.29 -9.32
CA LYS A 105 12.04 1.55 -8.12
C LYS A 105 10.99 2.29 -7.30
N LEU A 106 11.10 3.59 -7.19
CA LEU A 106 10.14 4.42 -6.45
C LEU A 106 8.79 4.48 -7.17
N GLU A 107 8.79 4.56 -8.50
CA GLU A 107 7.60 4.46 -9.33
C GLU A 107 6.88 3.12 -9.12
N GLU A 108 7.63 2.00 -9.16
CA GLU A 108 7.10 0.66 -8.90
C GLU A 108 6.45 0.58 -7.50
N GLN A 109 7.10 1.16 -6.47
CA GLN A 109 6.55 1.21 -5.11
C GLN A 109 5.27 2.05 -5.05
N ALA A 110 5.24 3.21 -5.72
CA ALA A 110 4.06 4.07 -5.80
C ALA A 110 2.90 3.37 -6.54
N GLN A 111 3.18 2.65 -7.63
CA GLN A 111 2.20 1.86 -8.36
C GLN A 111 1.65 0.71 -7.49
N ARG A 112 2.51 -0.03 -6.78
CA ARG A 112 2.09 -1.10 -5.87
C ARG A 112 1.14 -0.61 -4.78
N ALA A 113 1.39 0.58 -4.21
CA ALA A 113 0.52 1.15 -3.19
C ALA A 113 -0.90 1.52 -3.69
N THR A 114 -1.14 1.43 -5.02
CA THR A 114 -2.42 1.74 -5.67
C THR A 114 -3.00 0.59 -6.50
N SER A 115 -2.35 -0.58 -6.52
CA SER A 115 -2.65 -1.67 -7.48
C SER A 115 -3.98 -2.37 -7.20
N GLY A 116 -4.40 -2.48 -5.95
CA GLY A 116 -5.59 -3.23 -5.52
C GLY A 116 -6.38 -2.58 -4.40
N ASN A 117 -7.46 -3.24 -4.04
CA ASN A 117 -8.38 -2.78 -2.98
C ASN A 117 -7.79 -2.98 -1.57
N ASP A 118 -6.82 -3.88 -1.43
CA ASP A 118 -6.13 -4.16 -0.17
C ASP A 118 -4.81 -3.39 -0.05
N ASP A 119 -4.49 -2.52 -1.05
CA ASP A 119 -3.30 -1.69 -1.02
C ASP A 119 -3.55 -0.35 -0.33
N ALA A 120 -2.48 0.30 0.13
CA ALA A 120 -2.51 1.43 1.04
C ALA A 120 -3.46 2.57 0.62
N ALA A 121 -3.57 2.87 -0.68
CA ALA A 121 -4.38 3.97 -1.19
C ALA A 121 -5.89 3.80 -0.97
N GLU A 122 -6.39 2.56 -0.87
CA GLU A 122 -7.79 2.25 -0.61
C GLU A 122 -7.99 1.65 0.79
N HIS A 123 -7.11 0.74 1.21
CA HIS A 123 -7.24 0.04 2.48
C HIS A 123 -7.19 0.97 3.70
N ILE A 124 -6.49 2.11 3.63
CA ILE A 124 -6.39 3.09 4.72
C ILE A 124 -7.76 3.56 5.25
N TRP A 125 -8.77 3.63 4.41
CA TRP A 125 -10.12 4.04 4.83
C TRP A 125 -10.77 2.98 5.73
N ARG A 126 -10.54 1.70 5.42
CA ARG A 126 -10.97 0.58 6.26
C ARG A 126 -10.23 0.58 7.58
N THR A 127 -8.91 0.72 7.55
CA THR A 127 -8.05 0.82 8.75
C THR A 127 -8.50 1.95 9.68
N LEU A 128 -8.77 3.14 9.13
CA LEU A 128 -9.30 4.29 9.90
C LEU A 128 -10.67 3.98 10.50
N THR A 129 -11.57 3.36 9.76
CA THR A 129 -12.91 2.99 10.24
C THR A 129 -12.83 2.00 11.38
N GLU A 130 -12.01 0.96 11.24
CA GLU A 130 -11.78 -0.05 12.29
C GLU A 130 -11.09 0.57 13.53
N LEU A 131 -10.13 1.45 13.34
CA LEU A 131 -9.48 2.17 14.45
C LEU A 131 -10.50 3.00 15.23
N LEU A 132 -11.35 3.77 14.55
CA LEU A 132 -12.39 4.57 15.19
C LEU A 132 -13.42 3.69 15.92
N ALA A 133 -13.82 2.57 15.32
CA ALA A 133 -14.72 1.62 15.94
C ALA A 133 -14.09 1.01 17.19
N ASN A 134 -12.84 0.57 17.13
CA ASN A 134 -12.11 0.01 18.25
C ASN A 134 -11.94 1.02 19.41
N LEU A 135 -11.61 2.27 19.10
CA LEU A 135 -11.52 3.35 20.08
C LEU A 135 -12.87 3.63 20.75
N GLY A 136 -13.94 3.71 19.95
CA GLY A 136 -15.30 3.90 20.45
C GLY A 136 -15.78 2.74 21.31
N GLY A 137 -15.59 1.51 20.85
CA GLY A 137 -15.91 0.30 21.60
C GLY A 137 -15.15 0.24 22.93
N PHE A 138 -13.83 0.46 22.89
CA PHE A 138 -13.01 0.48 24.10
C PHE A 138 -13.49 1.54 25.12
N ALA A 139 -13.83 2.74 24.67
CA ALA A 139 -14.35 3.80 25.54
C ALA A 139 -15.65 3.37 26.24
N VAL A 140 -16.56 2.71 25.53
CA VAL A 140 -17.81 2.19 26.10
C VAL A 140 -17.55 1.09 27.12
N TYR A 141 -16.63 0.15 26.81
CA TYR A 141 -16.28 -0.91 27.77
C TYR A 141 -15.53 -0.37 28.99
N LEU A 142 -14.73 0.69 28.84
CA LEU A 142 -14.15 1.40 30.00
C LEU A 142 -15.24 1.96 30.92
N LEU A 143 -16.28 2.57 30.36
CA LEU A 143 -17.42 3.07 31.14
C LEU A 143 -18.17 1.95 31.83
N LEU A 144 -18.33 0.79 31.16
CA LEU A 144 -18.98 -0.39 31.76
C LEU A 144 -18.18 -0.93 32.96
N PHE A 145 -16.86 -1.13 32.78
CA PHE A 145 -16.01 -1.68 33.82
C PHE A 145 -15.66 -0.68 34.93
N SER A 146 -15.71 0.62 34.68
CA SER A 146 -15.46 1.64 35.70
C SER A 146 -16.42 1.56 36.89
N ARG A 147 -17.63 1.06 36.65
CA ARG A 147 -18.64 0.81 37.68
C ARG A 147 -18.38 -0.46 38.51
N LEU A 148 -17.52 -1.35 38.00
CA LEU A 148 -17.28 -2.66 38.64
C LEU A 148 -15.93 -2.70 39.34
N SER A 149 -14.84 -2.55 38.61
CA SER A 149 -13.49 -2.62 39.18
C SER A 149 -12.41 -2.15 38.21
N CYS A 150 -11.53 -1.30 38.70
CA CYS A 150 -10.32 -0.89 37.98
C CYS A 150 -9.38 -2.07 37.72
N PHE A 151 -9.43 -3.13 38.54
CA PHE A 151 -8.63 -4.34 38.36
C PHE A 151 -8.91 -5.06 37.04
N LEU A 152 -10.18 -5.18 36.63
CA LEU A 152 -10.54 -5.81 35.36
C LEU A 152 -10.03 -5.00 34.15
N ILE A 153 -10.11 -3.68 34.24
CA ILE A 153 -9.56 -2.80 33.18
C ILE A 153 -8.05 -3.04 33.04
N LEU A 154 -7.33 -3.02 34.17
CA LEU A 154 -5.89 -3.23 34.20
C LEU A 154 -5.51 -4.62 33.65
N LEU A 155 -6.23 -5.66 34.06
CA LEU A 155 -6.02 -7.04 33.57
C LEU A 155 -6.19 -7.14 32.06
N VAL A 156 -7.27 -6.59 31.51
CA VAL A 156 -7.55 -6.59 30.07
C VAL A 156 -6.49 -5.83 29.30
N VAL A 157 -6.13 -4.63 29.74
CA VAL A 157 -5.13 -3.78 29.06
C VAL A 157 -3.75 -4.44 29.09
N LEU A 158 -3.32 -4.97 30.24
CA LEU A 158 -2.00 -5.64 30.35
C LEU A 158 -1.91 -6.90 29.49
N THR A 159 -2.96 -7.73 29.50
CA THR A 159 -2.96 -8.96 28.68
C THR A 159 -3.05 -8.65 27.18
N ALA A 160 -3.84 -7.66 26.77
CA ALA A 160 -3.92 -7.24 25.39
C ALA A 160 -2.61 -6.57 24.91
N ALA A 161 -1.93 -5.82 25.77
CA ALA A 161 -0.59 -5.30 25.46
C ALA A 161 0.43 -6.43 25.30
N ALA A 162 0.40 -7.44 26.18
CA ALA A 162 1.29 -8.61 26.04
C ALA A 162 1.03 -9.36 24.72
N ASP A 163 -0.23 -9.56 24.35
CA ASP A 163 -0.64 -10.16 23.08
C ASP A 163 -0.16 -9.35 21.85
N PHE A 164 -0.26 -8.03 21.93
CA PHE A 164 0.28 -7.15 20.90
C PHE A 164 1.80 -7.33 20.72
N PHE A 165 2.57 -7.43 21.82
CA PHE A 165 4.02 -7.65 21.71
C PHE A 165 4.36 -9.00 21.07
N VAL A 166 3.57 -10.05 21.33
CA VAL A 166 3.71 -11.35 20.67
C VAL A 166 3.43 -11.21 19.16
N SER A 167 2.35 -10.54 18.79
CA SER A 167 2.00 -10.28 17.39
C SER A 167 3.02 -9.38 16.68
N HIS A 168 3.55 -8.39 17.40
CA HIS A 168 4.60 -7.50 16.87
C HIS A 168 5.90 -8.27 16.60
N TYR A 169 6.27 -9.24 17.45
CA TYR A 169 7.43 -10.10 17.22
C TYR A 169 7.33 -10.87 15.90
N ILE A 170 6.12 -11.35 15.55
CA ILE A 170 5.88 -12.00 14.25
C ILE A 170 6.09 -11.02 13.09
N SER A 171 5.48 -9.85 13.19
CA SER A 171 5.59 -8.81 12.15
C SER A 171 7.04 -8.38 11.94
N GLU A 172 7.81 -8.28 13.00
CA GLU A 172 9.25 -7.98 12.97
C GLU A 172 10.04 -9.12 12.33
N TRP A 173 9.68 -10.38 12.60
CA TRP A 173 10.29 -11.53 11.95
C TRP A 173 10.04 -11.51 10.44
N GLU A 174 8.81 -11.24 9.98
CA GLU A 174 8.48 -11.10 8.56
C GLU A 174 9.26 -9.97 7.90
N TYR A 175 9.36 -8.83 8.57
CA TYR A 175 10.11 -7.69 8.06
C TYR A 175 11.59 -8.02 7.86
N ARG A 176 12.24 -8.66 8.84
CA ARG A 176 13.66 -9.06 8.76
C ARG A 176 13.94 -10.08 7.66
N HIS A 177 12.98 -10.92 7.30
CA HIS A 177 13.14 -11.96 6.28
C HIS A 177 12.46 -11.57 4.94
N ARG A 178 12.06 -10.32 4.79
CA ARG A 178 11.38 -9.82 3.59
C ARG A 178 12.24 -9.98 2.34
N ASP A 179 13.53 -9.64 2.42
CA ASP A 179 14.45 -9.71 1.28
C ASP A 179 14.65 -11.16 0.83
N GLU A 180 14.74 -12.12 1.78
CA GLU A 180 14.81 -13.54 1.48
C GLU A 180 13.56 -14.02 0.74
N ARG A 181 12.38 -13.60 1.18
CA ARG A 181 11.10 -13.89 0.52
C ARG A 181 11.04 -13.28 -0.88
N GLU A 182 11.38 -12.00 -1.02
CA GLU A 182 11.38 -11.31 -2.31
C GLU A 182 12.31 -11.98 -3.33
N GLN A 183 13.44 -12.54 -2.88
CA GLN A 183 14.32 -13.30 -3.75
C GLN A 183 13.62 -14.54 -4.31
N TYR A 184 12.96 -15.35 -3.46
CA TYR A 184 12.22 -16.53 -3.92
C TYR A 184 11.06 -16.17 -4.84
N ASP A 185 10.34 -15.11 -4.55
CA ASP A 185 9.24 -14.64 -5.37
C ASP A 185 9.74 -14.16 -6.76
N LYS A 186 10.89 -13.46 -6.83
CA LYS A 186 11.53 -13.04 -8.08
C LYS A 186 11.98 -14.25 -8.90
N GLU A 187 12.63 -15.24 -8.28
CA GLU A 187 13.06 -16.46 -8.95
C GLU A 187 11.87 -17.21 -9.55
N LEU A 188 10.81 -17.42 -8.77
CA LEU A 188 9.60 -18.09 -9.24
C LEU A 188 8.92 -17.32 -10.36
N HIS A 189 8.81 -15.99 -10.24
CA HIS A 189 8.25 -15.15 -11.28
C HIS A 189 9.05 -15.27 -12.57
N TYR A 190 10.39 -15.27 -12.50
CA TYR A 190 11.25 -15.50 -13.64
C TYR A 190 10.94 -16.83 -14.34
N PHE A 191 10.86 -17.93 -13.59
CA PHE A 191 10.58 -19.25 -14.17
C PHE A 191 9.15 -19.40 -14.72
N LEU A 192 8.22 -18.58 -14.28
CA LEU A 192 6.84 -18.57 -14.78
C LEU A 192 6.67 -17.72 -16.03
N THR A 193 7.39 -16.60 -16.13
CA THR A 193 7.19 -15.59 -17.16
C THR A 193 8.13 -15.76 -18.36
N GLN A 194 9.44 -16.02 -18.11
CA GLN A 194 10.44 -16.09 -19.17
C GLN A 194 10.18 -17.19 -20.21
N PRO A 195 9.76 -18.42 -19.85
CA PRO A 195 9.48 -19.45 -20.85
C PRO A 195 8.32 -19.15 -21.79
N ARG A 196 7.47 -18.17 -21.41
CA ARG A 196 6.34 -17.72 -22.24
C ARG A 196 6.71 -16.63 -23.25
N GLN A 197 7.89 -16.02 -23.10
CA GLN A 197 8.35 -14.99 -24.03
C GLN A 197 8.79 -15.63 -25.35
N ILE A 198 8.28 -15.10 -26.45
CA ILE A 198 8.58 -15.59 -27.82
C ILE A 198 10.10 -15.62 -28.09
N GLN A 199 10.81 -14.63 -27.56
CA GLN A 199 12.27 -14.50 -27.73
C GLN A 199 13.03 -15.68 -27.17
N LEU A 200 12.66 -16.16 -25.95
CA LEU A 200 13.29 -17.30 -25.30
C LEU A 200 12.71 -18.66 -25.73
N ALA A 201 11.49 -18.68 -26.24
CA ALA A 201 10.79 -19.92 -26.57
C ALA A 201 11.54 -20.77 -27.63
N LYS A 202 12.22 -20.12 -28.58
CA LYS A 202 13.06 -20.79 -29.58
C LYS A 202 14.31 -21.41 -28.96
N ASP A 203 15.00 -20.68 -28.09
CA ASP A 203 16.24 -21.12 -27.44
C ASP A 203 15.98 -22.30 -26.50
N ILE A 204 14.88 -22.26 -25.75
CA ILE A 204 14.46 -23.39 -24.88
C ILE A 204 14.27 -24.68 -25.70
N ARG A 205 13.70 -24.58 -26.93
CA ARG A 205 13.46 -25.73 -27.79
C ARG A 205 14.72 -26.21 -28.49
N VAL A 206 15.51 -25.31 -29.03
CA VAL A 206 16.74 -25.62 -29.77
C VAL A 206 17.80 -26.22 -28.85
N PHE A 207 17.98 -25.68 -27.65
CA PHE A 207 18.97 -26.15 -26.69
C PHE A 207 18.41 -27.18 -25.68
N GLY A 208 17.14 -27.56 -25.79
CA GLY A 208 16.55 -28.57 -24.90
C GLY A 208 16.52 -28.16 -23.41
N LEU A 209 16.36 -26.87 -23.10
CA LEU A 209 16.50 -26.33 -21.73
C LEU A 209 15.30 -26.63 -20.81
N ALA A 210 14.23 -27.23 -21.32
CA ALA A 210 13.01 -27.47 -20.53
C ALA A 210 13.22 -28.35 -19.28
N PRO A 211 14.00 -29.46 -19.30
CA PRO A 211 14.29 -30.25 -18.10
C PRO A 211 15.09 -29.46 -17.05
N TRP A 212 16.10 -28.71 -17.46
CA TRP A 212 16.92 -27.87 -16.60
C TRP A 212 16.09 -26.76 -15.93
N LEU A 213 15.23 -26.06 -16.67
CA LEU A 213 14.33 -25.04 -16.12
C LEU A 213 13.35 -25.63 -15.10
N ARG A 214 12.89 -26.88 -15.35
CA ARG A 214 12.03 -27.60 -14.41
C ARG A 214 12.74 -27.93 -13.11
N GLU A 215 13.93 -28.47 -13.19
CA GLU A 215 14.77 -28.79 -12.02
C GLU A 215 15.04 -27.52 -11.18
N LEU A 216 15.42 -26.45 -11.84
CA LEU A 216 15.70 -25.16 -11.17
C LEU A 216 14.46 -24.60 -10.47
N ARG A 217 13.29 -24.66 -11.13
CA ARG A 217 12.01 -24.28 -10.53
C ARG A 217 11.67 -25.14 -9.32
N GLU A 218 11.86 -26.46 -9.40
CA GLU A 218 11.60 -27.37 -8.28
C GLU A 218 12.51 -27.07 -7.09
N LYS A 219 13.77 -26.72 -7.34
CA LYS A 219 14.71 -26.29 -6.30
C LYS A 219 14.23 -25.01 -5.61
N SER A 220 13.85 -23.98 -6.37
CA SER A 220 13.33 -22.72 -5.80
C SER A 220 12.01 -22.93 -5.06
N MET A 221 11.12 -23.80 -5.57
CA MET A 221 9.87 -24.16 -4.87
C MET A 221 10.13 -24.87 -3.54
N LYS A 222 11.11 -25.78 -3.47
CA LYS A 222 11.51 -26.46 -2.22
C LYS A 222 12.08 -25.45 -1.21
N ALA A 223 12.92 -24.51 -1.67
CA ALA A 223 13.46 -23.45 -0.82
C ALA A 223 12.36 -22.55 -0.26
N LEU A 224 11.42 -22.10 -1.10
CA LEU A 224 10.27 -21.31 -0.67
C LEU A 224 9.38 -22.09 0.32
N SER A 225 9.11 -23.38 0.06
CA SER A 225 8.30 -24.18 0.99
C SER A 225 8.98 -24.37 2.36
N ALA A 226 10.30 -24.50 2.39
CA ALA A 226 11.08 -24.56 3.63
C ALA A 226 11.03 -23.20 4.38
N PHE A 227 11.12 -22.10 3.66
CA PHE A 227 10.93 -20.76 4.22
C PHE A 227 9.52 -20.58 4.83
N ILE A 228 8.48 -20.97 4.09
CA ILE A 228 7.10 -20.92 4.58
C ILE A 228 6.93 -21.78 5.84
N ALA A 229 7.47 -23.01 5.85
CA ALA A 229 7.41 -23.88 7.02
C ALA A 229 8.11 -23.29 8.26
N ARG A 230 9.23 -22.57 8.07
CA ARG A 230 9.91 -21.83 9.15
C ARG A 230 9.06 -20.68 9.67
N ARG A 231 8.42 -19.93 8.77
CA ARG A 231 7.47 -18.85 9.10
C ARG A 231 6.30 -19.41 9.91
N GLU A 232 5.63 -20.45 9.41
CA GLU A 232 4.46 -21.06 10.07
C GLU A 232 4.78 -21.59 11.47
N ARG A 233 6.00 -22.10 11.69
CA ARG A 233 6.44 -22.49 13.03
C ARG A 233 6.51 -21.30 14.00
N THR A 234 6.94 -20.13 13.53
CA THR A 234 6.95 -18.89 14.34
C THR A 234 5.54 -18.47 14.67
N TYR A 235 4.63 -18.49 13.70
CA TYR A 235 3.21 -18.22 13.90
C TYR A 235 2.53 -19.16 14.89
N LEU A 236 2.86 -20.45 14.81
CA LEU A 236 2.32 -21.47 15.72
C LEU A 236 2.66 -21.15 17.18
N TRP A 237 3.90 -20.81 17.48
CA TRP A 237 4.30 -20.45 18.83
C TRP A 237 3.63 -19.17 19.34
N ALA A 238 3.45 -18.20 18.48
CA ALA A 238 2.73 -16.98 18.82
C ALA A 238 1.24 -17.26 19.08
N ASN A 239 0.60 -18.10 18.26
CA ASN A 239 -0.79 -18.49 18.48
C ASN A 239 -0.94 -19.28 19.80
N VAL A 240 0.03 -20.15 20.16
CA VAL A 240 0.03 -20.83 21.46
C VAL A 240 0.15 -19.83 22.62
N ALA A 241 1.01 -18.81 22.47
CA ALA A 241 1.13 -17.75 23.47
C ALA A 241 -0.16 -16.93 23.63
N ASP A 242 -0.81 -16.57 22.51
CA ASP A 242 -2.11 -15.86 22.52
C ASP A 242 -3.20 -16.68 23.23
N VAL A 243 -3.32 -17.97 22.91
CA VAL A 243 -4.28 -18.87 23.59
C VAL A 243 -3.98 -18.95 25.08
N ALA A 244 -2.70 -19.05 25.49
CA ALA A 244 -2.31 -19.09 26.90
C ALA A 244 -2.65 -17.78 27.62
N LEU A 245 -2.37 -16.63 27.01
CA LEU A 245 -2.72 -15.30 27.54
C LEU A 245 -4.24 -15.12 27.68
N THR A 246 -4.99 -15.58 26.67
CA THR A 246 -6.45 -15.55 26.68
C THR A 246 -7.04 -16.42 27.78
N LEU A 247 -6.54 -17.65 27.97
CA LEU A 247 -6.94 -18.53 29.06
C LEU A 247 -6.62 -17.92 30.43
N LEU A 248 -5.44 -17.36 30.59
CA LEU A 248 -5.02 -16.70 31.83
C LEU A 248 -5.93 -15.50 32.15
N ARG A 249 -6.15 -14.60 31.19
CA ARG A 249 -7.04 -13.45 31.34
C ARG A 249 -8.44 -13.85 31.70
N ASN A 250 -9.05 -14.75 30.94
CA ASN A 250 -10.41 -15.18 31.15
C ASN A 250 -10.55 -15.95 32.47
N GLY A 251 -9.58 -16.81 32.81
CA GLY A 251 -9.57 -17.54 34.09
C GLY A 251 -9.55 -16.61 35.31
N ILE A 252 -8.66 -15.62 35.31
CA ILE A 252 -8.56 -14.64 36.40
C ILE A 252 -9.83 -13.78 36.46
N ALA A 253 -10.30 -13.26 35.30
CA ALA A 253 -11.48 -12.43 35.23
C ALA A 253 -12.74 -13.18 35.69
N TYR A 254 -12.93 -14.42 35.27
CA TYR A 254 -14.08 -15.23 35.65
C TYR A 254 -14.04 -15.62 37.12
N ALA A 255 -12.87 -16.01 37.67
CA ALA A 255 -12.73 -16.27 39.07
C ALA A 255 -13.09 -15.02 39.91
N TYR A 256 -12.66 -13.84 39.48
CA TYR A 256 -13.02 -12.56 40.09
C TYR A 256 -14.54 -12.30 40.02
N LEU A 257 -15.16 -12.45 38.86
CA LEU A 257 -16.60 -12.23 38.64
C LEU A 257 -17.45 -13.22 39.48
N ILE A 258 -17.06 -14.51 39.51
CA ILE A 258 -17.75 -15.53 40.35
C ILE A 258 -17.69 -15.12 41.82
N ARG A 259 -16.52 -14.71 42.31
CA ARG A 259 -16.38 -14.23 43.68
C ARG A 259 -17.28 -13.02 43.97
N GLN A 260 -17.33 -12.03 43.05
CA GLN A 260 -18.18 -10.85 43.21
C GLN A 260 -19.66 -11.23 43.21
N THR A 261 -20.08 -12.16 42.35
CA THR A 261 -21.45 -12.65 42.30
C THR A 261 -21.85 -13.33 43.61
N LEU A 262 -20.98 -14.19 44.18
CA LEU A 262 -21.25 -14.90 45.41
C LEU A 262 -21.28 -13.97 46.64
N VAL A 263 -20.41 -12.93 46.66
CA VAL A 263 -20.33 -11.99 47.78
C VAL A 263 -21.48 -10.96 47.77
N HIS A 264 -21.85 -10.47 46.59
CA HIS A 264 -22.84 -9.39 46.45
C HIS A 264 -24.22 -9.88 46.00
N GLY A 265 -24.40 -11.17 45.76
CA GLY A 265 -25.68 -11.74 45.33
C GLY A 265 -26.17 -11.23 43.98
N TRP A 266 -25.28 -11.08 43.01
CA TRP A 266 -25.66 -10.57 41.70
C TRP A 266 -26.60 -11.55 41.00
N PRO A 267 -27.61 -11.02 40.20
CA PRO A 267 -28.41 -11.86 39.35
C PRO A 267 -27.54 -12.44 38.22
N ALA A 268 -27.93 -13.60 37.69
CA ALA A 268 -27.19 -14.30 36.63
C ALA A 268 -27.04 -13.44 35.36
N SER A 269 -28.02 -12.61 35.08
CA SER A 269 -27.99 -11.63 33.98
C SER A 269 -26.84 -10.63 34.10
N THR A 270 -26.59 -10.09 35.31
CA THR A 270 -25.46 -9.16 35.54
C THR A 270 -24.13 -9.88 35.41
N PHE A 271 -24.03 -11.09 35.97
CA PHE A 271 -22.83 -11.92 35.78
C PHE A 271 -22.55 -12.17 34.31
N LEU A 272 -23.54 -12.54 33.51
CA LEU A 272 -23.41 -12.83 32.11
C LEU A 272 -22.99 -11.59 31.30
N LEU A 273 -23.52 -10.41 31.65
CA LEU A 273 -23.11 -9.16 31.00
C LEU A 273 -21.61 -8.91 31.16
N TYR A 274 -21.08 -9.00 32.37
CA TYR A 274 -19.65 -8.78 32.60
C TYR A 274 -18.77 -9.92 32.09
N PHE A 275 -19.28 -11.15 32.11
CA PHE A 275 -18.61 -12.32 31.54
C PHE A 275 -18.36 -12.16 30.04
N THR A 276 -19.38 -11.78 29.31
CA THR A 276 -19.25 -11.51 27.85
C THR A 276 -18.44 -10.25 27.57
N ALA A 277 -18.57 -9.22 28.39
CA ALA A 277 -17.82 -7.97 28.24
C ALA A 277 -16.31 -8.16 28.40
N VAL A 278 -15.83 -9.04 29.29
CA VAL A 278 -14.38 -9.30 29.46
C VAL A 278 -13.75 -9.83 28.17
N SER A 279 -14.42 -10.77 27.49
CA SER A 279 -13.93 -11.30 26.22
C SER A 279 -13.91 -10.24 25.11
N GLY A 280 -14.96 -9.41 25.02
CA GLY A 280 -15.07 -8.33 24.02
C GLY A 280 -14.07 -7.20 24.25
N ALA A 281 -13.81 -6.82 25.52
CA ALA A 281 -12.91 -5.72 25.83
C ALA A 281 -11.47 -5.91 25.33
N ALA A 282 -10.97 -7.14 25.38
CA ALA A 282 -9.61 -7.44 24.90
C ALA A 282 -9.49 -7.27 23.37
N SER A 283 -10.52 -7.67 22.61
CA SER A 283 -10.51 -7.52 21.16
C SER A 283 -10.43 -6.05 20.72
N TRP A 284 -11.05 -5.13 21.46
CA TRP A 284 -10.94 -3.69 21.20
C TRP A 284 -9.53 -3.18 21.39
N VAL A 285 -8.85 -3.57 22.48
CA VAL A 285 -7.47 -3.14 22.75
C VAL A 285 -6.52 -3.71 21.68
N THR A 286 -6.59 -5.00 21.41
CA THR A 286 -5.79 -5.63 20.35
C THR A 286 -6.09 -5.01 18.98
N GLY A 287 -7.37 -4.73 18.72
CA GLY A 287 -7.80 -4.04 17.51
C GLY A 287 -7.17 -2.65 17.35
N ILE A 288 -7.18 -1.81 18.41
CA ILE A 288 -6.52 -0.49 18.37
C ILE A 288 -5.04 -0.63 18.01
N LEU A 289 -4.31 -1.53 18.70
CA LEU A 289 -2.88 -1.70 18.48
C LEU A 289 -2.56 -2.22 17.08
N THR A 290 -3.37 -3.18 16.58
CA THR A 290 -3.24 -3.73 15.23
C THR A 290 -3.51 -2.66 14.17
N GLN A 291 -4.59 -1.89 14.31
CA GLN A 291 -4.93 -0.85 13.35
C GLN A 291 -3.92 0.31 13.38
N CYS A 292 -3.36 0.66 14.54
CA CYS A 292 -2.27 1.63 14.61
C CYS A 292 -1.02 1.14 13.86
N SER A 293 -0.66 -0.14 14.02
CA SER A 293 0.47 -0.74 13.31
C SER A 293 0.22 -0.78 11.79
N GLN A 294 -1.00 -1.14 11.38
CA GLN A 294 -1.39 -1.17 9.97
C GLN A 294 -1.37 0.23 9.35
N LEU A 295 -1.92 1.23 10.06
CA LEU A 295 -1.90 2.63 9.63
C LEU A 295 -0.48 3.16 9.43
N HIS A 296 0.45 2.75 10.31
CA HIS A 296 1.86 3.10 10.16
C HIS A 296 2.46 2.52 8.87
N LYS A 297 2.21 1.24 8.55
CA LYS A 297 2.65 0.61 7.30
C LYS A 297 2.08 1.32 6.07
N GLU A 298 0.78 1.56 6.07
CA GLU A 298 0.09 2.27 4.97
C GLU A 298 0.60 3.70 4.79
N SER A 299 0.94 4.39 5.89
CA SER A 299 1.55 5.72 5.85
C SER A 299 2.93 5.70 5.14
N ILE A 300 3.73 4.65 5.37
CA ILE A 300 5.02 4.48 4.67
C ILE A 300 4.78 4.26 3.17
N ASP A 301 3.84 3.40 2.78
CA ASP A 301 3.53 3.14 1.38
C ASP A 301 2.99 4.40 0.68
N LEU A 302 2.10 5.16 1.34
CA LEU A 302 1.61 6.44 0.81
C LEU A 302 2.71 7.51 0.71
N SER A 303 3.70 7.50 1.63
CA SER A 303 4.83 8.41 1.54
C SER A 303 5.67 8.19 0.29
N LYS A 304 5.74 6.93 -0.21
CA LYS A 304 6.43 6.61 -1.48
C LYS A 304 5.74 7.22 -2.69
N ILE A 305 4.40 7.28 -2.68
CA ILE A 305 3.65 8.00 -3.71
C ILE A 305 4.02 9.48 -3.71
N GLN A 306 4.04 10.11 -2.53
CA GLN A 306 4.40 11.53 -2.42
C GLN A 306 5.85 11.79 -2.82
N GLU A 307 6.77 10.92 -2.43
CA GLU A 307 8.19 10.99 -2.81
C GLU A 307 8.33 10.91 -4.34
N TYR A 308 7.63 9.97 -4.99
CA TYR A 308 7.64 9.84 -6.45
C TYR A 308 7.07 11.08 -7.15
N LEU A 309 5.92 11.57 -6.71
CA LEU A 309 5.28 12.74 -7.32
C LEU A 309 6.10 14.02 -7.16
N ASN A 310 6.91 14.11 -6.11
CA ASN A 310 7.78 15.25 -5.82
C ASN A 310 9.17 15.16 -6.45
N ILE A 311 9.48 14.13 -7.26
CA ILE A 311 10.75 14.04 -7.98
C ILE A 311 10.91 15.27 -8.86
N PRO A 312 12.04 15.99 -8.75
CA PRO A 312 12.27 17.18 -9.55
C PRO A 312 12.41 16.86 -11.03
N GLU A 313 11.92 17.77 -11.85
CA GLU A 313 12.13 17.71 -13.31
C GLU A 313 13.41 18.47 -13.66
N PRO A 314 14.44 17.80 -14.21
CA PRO A 314 15.63 18.50 -14.68
C PRO A 314 15.35 19.42 -15.87
N PHE A 315 14.31 19.15 -16.64
CA PHE A 315 13.94 19.95 -17.81
C PHE A 315 12.79 20.92 -17.51
N ARG A 316 12.77 22.02 -18.25
CA ARG A 316 11.68 22.99 -18.22
C ARG A 316 10.63 22.60 -19.27
N PHE A 317 9.50 22.08 -18.81
CA PHE A 317 8.35 21.76 -19.66
C PHE A 317 7.33 22.90 -19.71
N GLU A 318 7.45 23.89 -18.83
CA GLU A 318 6.59 25.08 -18.78
C GLU A 318 7.45 26.31 -18.48
N GLY A 319 7.12 27.44 -19.12
CA GLY A 319 7.76 28.73 -18.86
C GLY A 319 9.14 28.94 -19.48
N GLY A 320 9.58 28.03 -20.37
CA GLY A 320 10.78 28.22 -21.19
C GLY A 320 10.52 29.10 -22.41
N VAL A 321 11.60 29.55 -23.07
CA VAL A 321 11.52 30.30 -24.35
C VAL A 321 10.93 29.38 -25.41
N GLN A 322 10.03 29.91 -26.23
CA GLN A 322 9.52 29.18 -27.39
C GLN A 322 10.58 29.18 -28.52
N PRO A 323 10.88 28.03 -29.13
CA PRO A 323 11.74 28.03 -30.30
C PRO A 323 11.22 28.97 -31.37
N PRO A 324 12.11 29.73 -32.07
CA PRO A 324 11.69 30.63 -33.10
C PRO A 324 11.09 29.84 -34.27
N ALA A 325 10.02 30.39 -34.88
CA ALA A 325 9.51 29.84 -36.13
C ALA A 325 10.50 30.15 -37.26
N ALA A 326 11.01 29.11 -37.92
CA ALA A 326 11.98 29.25 -39.03
C ALA A 326 11.75 28.15 -40.05
N ASP A 327 12.09 28.42 -41.32
CA ASP A 327 12.03 27.43 -42.40
C ASP A 327 13.13 26.39 -42.34
N GLY A 328 14.11 26.58 -41.43
CA GLY A 328 15.19 25.65 -41.18
C GLY A 328 15.94 26.03 -39.91
N TYR A 329 16.54 25.05 -39.27
CA TYR A 329 17.25 25.20 -38.01
C TYR A 329 18.71 24.78 -38.11
N GLU A 330 19.62 25.57 -37.56
CA GLU A 330 20.99 25.17 -37.29
C GLU A 330 21.07 24.50 -35.93
N LEU A 331 21.63 23.29 -35.89
CA LEU A 331 21.95 22.60 -34.64
C LEU A 331 23.47 22.58 -34.45
N ARG A 332 23.94 22.96 -33.27
CA ARG A 332 25.36 22.98 -32.96
C ARG A 332 25.67 22.33 -31.65
N LEU A 333 26.66 21.46 -31.62
CA LEU A 333 27.31 20.96 -30.43
C LEU A 333 28.59 21.77 -30.21
N GLU A 334 28.78 22.38 -29.04
CA GLU A 334 29.97 23.12 -28.68
C GLU A 334 30.66 22.44 -27.50
N ASN A 335 31.84 21.86 -27.73
CA ASN A 335 32.67 21.18 -26.73
C ASN A 335 31.87 20.18 -25.85
N VAL A 336 31.02 19.39 -26.50
CA VAL A 336 30.07 18.51 -25.79
C VAL A 336 30.75 17.24 -25.29
N SER A 337 30.73 17.05 -23.97
CA SER A 337 31.01 15.75 -23.34
C SER A 337 29.75 15.22 -22.66
N PHE A 338 29.61 13.90 -22.65
CA PHE A 338 28.43 13.26 -22.05
C PHE A 338 28.72 11.86 -21.52
N HIS A 339 28.22 11.61 -20.31
CA HIS A 339 28.04 10.27 -19.74
C HIS A 339 26.62 10.10 -19.21
N TYR A 340 26.13 8.86 -19.20
CA TYR A 340 24.80 8.55 -18.65
C TYR A 340 24.77 8.71 -17.12
N PRO A 341 23.63 9.10 -16.54
CA PRO A 341 23.45 9.16 -15.09
C PRO A 341 23.90 7.87 -14.41
N GLY A 342 24.68 8.00 -13.34
CA GLY A 342 25.22 6.87 -12.58
C GLY A 342 26.46 6.20 -13.18
N THR A 343 27.03 6.72 -14.25
CA THR A 343 28.32 6.28 -14.83
C THR A 343 29.33 7.42 -14.82
N GLU A 344 30.61 7.08 -14.66
CA GLU A 344 31.71 8.07 -14.73
C GLU A 344 32.41 8.05 -16.10
N ARG A 345 32.03 7.11 -16.97
CA ARG A 345 32.66 6.94 -18.26
C ARG A 345 31.97 7.79 -19.33
N ASP A 346 32.70 8.76 -19.89
CA ASP A 346 32.23 9.55 -21.02
C ASP A 346 32.03 8.69 -22.26
N ILE A 347 30.87 8.82 -22.89
CA ILE A 347 30.51 8.22 -24.15
C ILE A 347 30.84 9.18 -25.31
N LEU A 348 30.68 10.46 -25.09
CA LEU A 348 31.09 11.52 -25.99
C LEU A 348 32.10 12.42 -25.25
N ARG A 349 33.15 12.86 -25.96
CA ARG A 349 34.20 13.72 -25.40
C ARG A 349 34.52 14.85 -26.37
N HIS A 350 34.35 16.07 -25.88
CA HIS A 350 34.72 17.31 -26.56
C HIS A 350 34.27 17.33 -28.03
N ILE A 351 33.01 17.02 -28.29
CA ILE A 351 32.45 16.98 -29.65
C ILE A 351 32.03 18.39 -30.05
N ASP A 352 32.59 18.82 -31.19
CA ASP A 352 32.19 20.02 -31.90
C ASP A 352 31.56 19.59 -33.24
N LEU A 353 30.30 19.99 -33.48
CA LEU A 353 29.56 19.64 -34.70
C LEU A 353 28.56 20.74 -35.00
N THR A 354 28.50 21.17 -36.25
CA THR A 354 27.44 22.07 -36.76
C THR A 354 26.68 21.38 -37.86
N ILE A 355 25.36 21.38 -37.79
CA ILE A 355 24.43 20.87 -38.81
C ILE A 355 23.65 22.08 -39.34
N HIS A 356 23.86 22.41 -40.61
CA HIS A 356 23.21 23.57 -41.21
C HIS A 356 21.77 23.25 -41.71
N PRO A 357 20.93 24.27 -41.88
CA PRO A 357 19.58 24.07 -42.41
C PRO A 357 19.59 23.32 -43.75
N GLY A 358 18.80 22.25 -43.86
CA GLY A 358 18.70 21.42 -45.07
C GLY A 358 19.85 20.44 -45.27
N GLU A 359 20.83 20.40 -44.43
CA GLU A 359 21.97 19.48 -44.51
C GLU A 359 21.56 18.04 -44.26
N LYS A 360 22.14 17.09 -44.99
CA LYS A 360 22.00 15.65 -44.79
C LYS A 360 23.30 15.09 -44.23
N LEU A 361 23.30 14.72 -42.95
CA LEU A 361 24.48 14.18 -42.26
C LEU A 361 24.34 12.66 -42.10
N ALA A 362 25.36 11.91 -42.51
CA ALA A 362 25.48 10.49 -42.23
C ALA A 362 26.49 10.27 -41.09
N VAL A 363 26.02 9.64 -39.99
CA VAL A 363 26.88 9.31 -38.83
C VAL A 363 27.19 7.82 -38.83
N VAL A 364 28.47 7.48 -39.05
CA VAL A 364 28.97 6.11 -39.14
C VAL A 364 29.95 5.81 -38.02
N GLY A 365 30.06 4.58 -37.62
CA GLY A 365 30.96 4.13 -36.56
C GLY A 365 30.60 2.77 -36.01
N LEU A 366 31.47 2.20 -35.19
CA LEU A 366 31.27 0.92 -34.54
C LEU A 366 30.06 0.94 -33.55
N ASN A 367 29.56 -0.24 -33.21
CA ASN A 367 28.54 -0.35 -32.17
C ASN A 367 29.10 0.15 -30.83
N GLY A 368 28.34 0.98 -30.11
CA GLY A 368 28.80 1.59 -28.89
C GLY A 368 29.61 2.89 -29.03
N ALA A 369 29.85 3.38 -30.30
CA ALA A 369 30.62 4.61 -30.56
C ALA A 369 29.87 5.93 -30.20
N GLY A 370 28.72 5.88 -29.54
CA GLY A 370 27.98 7.08 -29.13
C GLY A 370 27.02 7.68 -30.15
N LYS A 371 26.81 7.05 -31.34
CA LYS A 371 25.93 7.59 -32.41
C LYS A 371 24.53 7.92 -31.93
N THR A 372 23.86 6.97 -31.30
CA THR A 372 22.52 7.15 -30.74
C THR A 372 22.50 8.17 -29.61
N THR A 373 23.53 8.18 -28.78
CA THR A 373 23.69 9.16 -27.67
C THR A 373 23.79 10.58 -28.20
N MET A 374 24.55 10.80 -29.28
CA MET A 374 24.65 12.10 -29.95
C MET A 374 23.28 12.57 -30.50
N VAL A 375 22.52 11.67 -31.13
CA VAL A 375 21.16 11.97 -31.59
C VAL A 375 20.25 12.32 -30.43
N MET A 376 20.34 11.58 -29.33
CA MET A 376 19.54 11.87 -28.11
C MET A 376 19.84 13.23 -27.49
N LEU A 377 21.10 13.68 -27.54
CA LEU A 377 21.49 15.03 -27.09
C LEU A 377 20.97 16.10 -28.05
N LEU A 378 21.11 15.91 -29.36
CA LEU A 378 20.55 16.82 -30.38
C LEU A 378 19.03 16.96 -30.25
N CYS A 379 18.31 15.86 -30.03
CA CYS A 379 16.86 15.88 -29.79
C CYS A 379 16.48 16.39 -28.38
N GLY A 380 17.44 16.63 -27.49
CA GLY A 380 17.20 17.15 -26.16
C GLY A 380 16.63 16.13 -25.16
N PHE A 381 16.80 14.82 -25.39
CA PHE A 381 16.45 13.79 -24.39
C PHE A 381 17.39 13.78 -23.19
N TYR A 382 18.61 14.28 -23.37
CA TYR A 382 19.59 14.52 -22.32
C TYR A 382 20.21 15.91 -22.53
N ASP A 383 20.64 16.53 -21.44
CA ASP A 383 21.54 17.66 -21.48
C ASP A 383 22.99 17.15 -21.44
N PRO A 384 23.94 17.81 -22.11
CA PRO A 384 25.34 17.42 -22.04
C PRO A 384 25.90 17.61 -20.62
N THR A 385 26.85 16.73 -20.23
CA THR A 385 27.57 16.86 -18.97
C THR A 385 28.47 18.10 -18.98
N GLU A 386 29.13 18.33 -20.11
CA GLU A 386 29.93 19.52 -20.39
C GLU A 386 29.63 20.06 -21.76
N GLY A 387 29.79 21.36 -21.95
CA GLY A 387 29.52 22.04 -23.21
C GLY A 387 28.04 22.41 -23.37
N ARG A 388 27.62 22.68 -24.60
CA ARG A 388 26.30 23.19 -24.95
C ARG A 388 25.77 22.59 -26.24
N VAL A 389 24.45 22.40 -26.29
CA VAL A 389 23.71 22.13 -27.51
C VAL A 389 22.93 23.38 -27.85
N LEU A 390 23.12 23.89 -29.04
CA LEU A 390 22.52 25.15 -29.49
C LEU A 390 21.54 24.91 -30.66
N LEU A 391 20.41 25.60 -30.63
CA LEU A 391 19.47 25.75 -31.75
C LEU A 391 19.51 27.22 -32.20
N ASN A 392 19.95 27.47 -33.43
CA ASN A 392 20.14 28.83 -33.99
C ASN A 392 20.96 29.74 -33.05
N GLY A 393 22.00 29.19 -32.42
CA GLY A 393 22.87 29.89 -31.49
C GLY A 393 22.36 30.04 -30.05
N GLN A 394 21.15 29.60 -29.71
CA GLN A 394 20.58 29.64 -28.38
C GLN A 394 20.64 28.26 -27.72
N ASP A 395 21.02 28.21 -26.40
CA ASP A 395 21.13 26.96 -25.65
C ASP A 395 19.76 26.28 -25.49
N ILE A 396 19.68 24.96 -25.78
CA ILE A 396 18.43 24.20 -25.72
C ILE A 396 17.85 24.12 -24.31
N ARG A 397 18.64 24.35 -23.27
CA ARG A 397 18.20 24.39 -21.86
C ARG A 397 17.32 25.59 -21.54
N GLU A 398 17.34 26.63 -22.36
CA GLU A 398 16.50 27.82 -22.19
C GLU A 398 15.11 27.65 -22.78
N PHE A 399 14.94 26.71 -23.72
CA PHE A 399 13.65 26.48 -24.36
C PHE A 399 12.68 25.68 -23.47
N ASP A 400 11.38 25.91 -23.72
CA ASP A 400 10.35 24.95 -23.33
C ASP A 400 10.64 23.60 -24.01
N ARG A 401 10.90 22.57 -23.22
CA ARG A 401 11.35 21.29 -23.76
C ARG A 401 10.29 20.61 -24.62
N SER A 402 9.01 20.76 -24.27
CA SER A 402 7.90 20.23 -25.07
C SER A 402 7.80 20.90 -26.43
N ALA A 403 8.05 22.20 -26.49
CA ALA A 403 8.08 22.95 -27.74
C ALA A 403 9.31 22.56 -28.59
N TYR A 404 10.48 22.37 -27.94
CA TYR A 404 11.69 21.90 -28.59
C TYR A 404 11.51 20.51 -29.21
N TYR A 405 10.91 19.55 -28.50
CA TYR A 405 10.65 18.20 -29.03
C TYR A 405 9.78 18.21 -30.29
N ARG A 406 8.87 19.16 -30.45
CA ARG A 406 7.99 19.29 -31.63
C ARG A 406 8.74 19.66 -32.92
N LEU A 407 9.98 20.12 -32.80
CA LEU A 407 10.82 20.41 -33.95
C LEU A 407 11.37 19.15 -34.63
N PHE A 408 11.32 17.99 -33.97
CA PHE A 408 11.94 16.77 -34.43
C PHE A 408 10.92 15.73 -34.84
N SER A 409 11.30 14.99 -35.89
CA SER A 409 10.68 13.72 -36.27
C SER A 409 11.79 12.66 -36.23
N ALA A 410 11.66 11.62 -35.46
CA ALA A 410 12.70 10.62 -35.28
C ALA A 410 12.14 9.20 -35.40
N VAL A 411 12.91 8.32 -36.03
CA VAL A 411 12.66 6.88 -36.11
C VAL A 411 13.76 6.17 -35.35
N PHE A 412 13.43 5.59 -34.18
CA PHE A 412 14.38 4.84 -33.37
C PHE A 412 14.37 3.35 -33.75
N GLN A 413 15.47 2.64 -33.43
CA GLN A 413 15.65 1.23 -33.74
C GLN A 413 14.66 0.29 -33.02
N GLY A 414 14.17 0.70 -31.86
CA GLY A 414 13.16 -0.02 -31.06
C GLY A 414 11.90 0.83 -30.95
N PHE A 415 10.95 0.66 -31.85
CA PHE A 415 9.62 1.21 -31.67
C PHE A 415 8.62 0.08 -31.41
N SER A 416 7.81 0.25 -30.42
CA SER A 416 6.63 -0.61 -30.20
C SER A 416 5.41 0.09 -30.81
N ILE A 417 4.68 -0.65 -31.63
CA ILE A 417 3.37 -0.23 -32.13
C ILE A 417 2.31 -0.60 -31.10
#